data_fd080e36d35c197180e31fc447b13315
#
_entry.id   fd080e36d35c197180e31fc447b13315
#
_cell.length_a   1.000
_cell.length_b   1.000
_cell.length_c   1.000
_cell.angle_alpha   90.00
_cell.angle_beta   90.00
_cell.angle_gamma   90.00
#
_symmetry.space_group_name_H-M   'P 1'
#
loop_
_entity.id
_entity.type
_entity.pdbx_description
1 polymer ?
#
loop_
_entity_poly.entity_id
_entity_poly.type
_entity_poly.pdbx_seq_one_letter_code
_entity_poly.pdbx_strand_id
1 'polypeptide(L)'
;MSNPRVTIVIVTYNSADVLGDCLASIELHGGGCRAIVVDNASSDASVVVARASSFVNVIRSESNEGFSKANNRALRTVETEFALILNPDARLTLSTIQELLAAADRLRDAVALGPKTVYTDGRPQVSFGPDLSLASEWRQRRLVQGVKAGEAKALEELRALTAAERAVDWISGSCMLLRMSAAREVGFFDERYFLYEEDADLCLRLRRAGGKVMFVPQAVVIHELGTSMAKASKRARDAYDESHRLYYRLHRSAWEQMVLGAAITLKRILGR
;
A
#
# COMPACT_ATOMS: atom_id res chain seq x y z
N MET A 1 30.03 -6.66 -5.95
CA MET A 1 28.72 -6.83 -5.33
C MET A 1 27.72 -6.22 -6.31
N SER A 2 26.74 -6.98 -6.80
CA SER A 2 25.70 -6.44 -7.68
C SER A 2 24.92 -5.38 -6.90
N ASN A 3 24.80 -4.19 -7.46
CA ASN A 3 23.96 -3.14 -6.88
C ASN A 3 22.51 -3.68 -6.77
N PRO A 4 21.87 -3.65 -5.61
CA PRO A 4 20.50 -4.18 -5.46
C PRO A 4 19.55 -3.43 -6.40
N ARG A 5 18.69 -4.18 -7.09
CA ARG A 5 17.71 -3.62 -8.05
C ARG A 5 16.55 -2.88 -7.36
N VAL A 6 16.41 -3.05 -6.04
CA VAL A 6 15.28 -2.55 -5.25
C VAL A 6 15.78 -1.68 -4.11
N THR A 7 15.16 -0.51 -3.95
CA THR A 7 15.21 0.27 -2.71
C THR A 7 13.86 0.15 -2.00
N ILE A 8 13.88 -0.18 -0.71
CA ILE A 8 12.67 -0.29 0.10
C ILE A 8 12.35 1.09 0.68
N VAL A 9 11.11 1.53 0.55
CA VAL A 9 10.61 2.82 1.06
C VAL A 9 9.55 2.56 2.12
N ILE A 10 9.79 3.08 3.32
CA ILE A 10 8.90 2.93 4.48
C ILE A 10 8.55 4.31 5.00
N VAL A 11 7.27 4.59 5.18
CA VAL A 11 6.79 5.78 5.89
C VAL A 11 6.36 5.35 7.29
N THR A 12 6.92 5.99 8.32
CA THR A 12 6.57 5.71 9.72
C THR A 12 5.99 6.94 10.42
N TYR A 13 4.99 6.73 11.24
CA TYR A 13 4.41 7.73 12.14
C TYR A 13 3.91 7.06 13.42
N ASN A 14 4.66 7.22 14.51
CA ASN A 14 4.38 6.59 15.81
C ASN A 14 4.18 5.07 15.70
N SER A 15 5.16 4.38 15.09
CA SER A 15 5.12 2.95 14.79
C SER A 15 6.30 2.19 15.42
N ALA A 16 6.88 2.69 16.50
CA ALA A 16 8.05 2.07 17.15
C ALA A 16 7.78 0.61 17.57
N ASP A 17 6.55 0.28 17.88
CA ASP A 17 6.09 -1.04 18.32
C ASP A 17 6.14 -2.11 17.22
N VAL A 18 6.08 -1.72 15.95
CA VAL A 18 6.04 -2.66 14.80
C VAL A 18 7.21 -2.50 13.83
N LEU A 19 7.82 -1.32 13.78
CA LEU A 19 8.90 -1.01 12.84
C LEU A 19 10.12 -1.92 13.02
N GLY A 20 10.41 -2.34 14.25
CA GLY A 20 11.54 -3.23 14.55
C GLY A 20 11.41 -4.58 13.81
N ASP A 21 10.24 -5.20 13.85
CA ASP A 21 9.97 -6.48 13.17
C ASP A 21 9.97 -6.33 11.64
N CYS A 22 9.48 -5.20 11.13
CA CYS A 22 9.55 -4.87 9.71
C CYS A 22 11.02 -4.83 9.25
N LEU A 23 11.87 -4.06 9.94
CA LEU A 23 13.30 -3.92 9.60
C LEU A 23 14.07 -5.25 9.76
N ALA A 24 13.81 -6.03 10.81
CA ALA A 24 14.38 -7.36 10.98
C ALA A 24 14.02 -8.30 9.82
N SER A 25 12.78 -8.24 9.32
CA SER A 25 12.37 -9.01 8.14
C SER A 25 13.09 -8.58 6.86
N ILE A 26 13.40 -7.30 6.72
CA ILE A 26 14.19 -6.78 5.58
C ILE A 26 15.63 -7.26 5.66
N GLU A 27 16.25 -7.21 6.84
CA GLU A 27 17.61 -7.71 7.04
C GLU A 27 17.72 -9.19 6.66
N LEU A 28 16.73 -9.99 7.06
CA LEU A 28 16.71 -11.44 6.81
C LEU A 28 16.33 -11.81 5.38
N HIS A 29 15.37 -11.13 4.77
CA HIS A 29 14.72 -11.53 3.51
C HIS A 29 14.85 -10.49 2.39
N GLY A 30 15.41 -9.32 2.65
CA GLY A 30 15.52 -8.22 1.68
C GLY A 30 16.62 -8.40 0.64
N GLY A 31 17.43 -9.48 0.70
CA GLY A 31 18.47 -9.75 -0.30
C GLY A 31 19.55 -8.67 -0.40
N GLY A 32 19.86 -7.97 0.69
CA GLY A 32 20.84 -6.88 0.73
C GLY A 32 20.30 -5.53 0.21
N CYS A 33 19.00 -5.39 0.06
CA CYS A 33 18.36 -4.11 -0.30
C CYS A 33 18.64 -3.04 0.77
N ARG A 34 18.83 -1.80 0.33
CA ARG A 34 18.81 -0.63 1.21
C ARG A 34 17.37 -0.20 1.45
N ALA A 35 17.14 0.40 2.63
CA ALA A 35 15.84 0.98 2.95
C ALA A 35 15.96 2.49 3.22
N ILE A 36 14.95 3.24 2.82
CA ILE A 36 14.73 4.64 3.18
C ILE A 36 13.50 4.66 4.10
N VAL A 37 13.70 5.06 5.34
CA VAL A 37 12.61 5.26 6.31
C VAL A 37 12.33 6.75 6.40
N VAL A 38 11.14 7.17 6.00
CA VAL A 38 10.68 8.55 6.19
C VAL A 38 9.89 8.61 7.48
N ASP A 39 10.49 9.23 8.49
CA ASP A 39 9.80 9.53 9.74
C ASP A 39 8.93 10.77 9.59
N ASN A 40 7.64 10.58 9.63
CA ASN A 40 6.64 11.61 9.37
C ASN A 40 6.28 12.39 10.64
N ALA A 41 7.32 12.86 11.36
CA ALA A 41 7.27 13.57 12.64
C ALA A 41 6.71 12.72 13.80
N SER A 42 7.26 11.54 14.01
CA SER A 42 6.94 10.69 15.16
C SER A 42 7.36 11.32 16.47
N SER A 43 6.57 11.12 17.51
CA SER A 43 6.85 11.51 18.89
C SER A 43 7.33 10.35 19.77
N ASP A 44 7.28 9.12 19.24
CA ASP A 44 7.75 7.90 19.90
C ASP A 44 9.20 7.53 19.50
N ALA A 45 9.62 6.32 19.81
CA ALA A 45 10.97 5.83 19.51
C ALA A 45 11.19 5.39 18.05
N SER A 46 10.27 5.65 17.10
CA SER A 46 10.36 5.19 15.70
C SER A 46 11.70 5.56 15.04
N VAL A 47 12.19 6.80 15.25
CA VAL A 47 13.48 7.24 14.70
C VAL A 47 14.65 6.48 15.30
N VAL A 48 14.60 6.17 16.60
CA VAL A 48 15.64 5.41 17.29
C VAL A 48 15.70 3.99 16.73
N VAL A 49 14.54 3.34 16.58
CA VAL A 49 14.42 2.01 15.99
C VAL A 49 14.95 1.99 14.55
N ALA A 50 14.57 2.96 13.72
CA ALA A 50 15.01 3.03 12.33
C ALA A 50 16.55 3.19 12.22
N ARG A 51 17.16 4.02 13.07
CA ARG A 51 18.62 4.29 13.06
C ARG A 51 19.47 3.14 13.58
N ALA A 52 18.88 2.18 14.26
CA ALA A 52 19.61 1.00 14.75
C ALA A 52 20.04 0.07 13.61
N SER A 53 19.43 0.16 12.43
CA SER A 53 19.74 -0.69 11.28
C SER A 53 20.70 -0.01 10.31
N SER A 54 21.85 -0.62 10.02
CA SER A 54 22.93 -0.04 9.19
C SER A 54 22.56 0.11 7.70
N PHE A 55 21.55 -0.63 7.21
CA PHE A 55 21.08 -0.58 5.85
C PHE A 55 19.99 0.49 5.62
N VAL A 56 19.59 1.20 6.69
CA VAL A 56 18.51 2.21 6.67
C VAL A 56 19.08 3.62 6.55
N ASN A 57 18.55 4.38 5.61
CA ASN A 57 18.69 5.84 5.57
C ASN A 57 17.41 6.48 6.13
N VAL A 58 17.53 7.35 7.14
CA VAL A 58 16.37 8.00 7.78
C VAL A 58 16.21 9.43 7.29
N ILE A 59 15.05 9.74 6.73
CA ILE A 59 14.63 11.09 6.37
C ILE A 59 13.58 11.55 7.40
N ARG A 60 13.76 12.70 8.05
CA ARG A 60 12.79 13.23 9.00
C ARG A 60 11.98 14.35 8.39
N SER A 61 10.67 14.34 8.59
CA SER A 61 9.76 15.42 8.31
C SER A 61 9.59 16.32 9.55
N GLU A 62 9.34 17.59 9.34
CA GLU A 62 9.06 18.55 10.44
C GLU A 62 7.63 18.40 10.98
N SER A 63 6.72 17.91 10.16
CA SER A 63 5.32 17.65 10.49
C SER A 63 4.82 16.39 9.81
N ASN A 64 3.70 15.83 10.27
CA ASN A 64 3.03 14.73 9.56
C ASN A 64 2.35 15.27 8.28
N GLU A 65 3.00 15.03 7.14
CA GLU A 65 2.60 15.48 5.81
C GLU A 65 1.68 14.47 5.08
N GLY A 66 1.38 13.33 5.70
CA GLY A 66 0.62 12.22 5.10
C GLY A 66 1.48 11.23 4.34
N PHE A 67 0.84 10.16 3.89
CA PHE A 67 1.51 9.02 3.26
C PHE A 67 2.10 9.36 1.88
N SER A 68 1.34 10.06 1.04
CA SER A 68 1.75 10.41 -0.33
C SER A 68 2.99 11.28 -0.37
N LYS A 69 2.99 12.40 0.37
CA LYS A 69 4.15 13.32 0.40
C LYS A 69 5.38 12.66 0.99
N ALA A 70 5.21 11.91 2.08
CA ALA A 70 6.31 11.21 2.73
C ALA A 70 6.94 10.16 1.79
N ASN A 71 6.13 9.33 1.11
CA ASN A 71 6.65 8.40 0.11
C ASN A 71 7.36 9.13 -1.03
N ASN A 72 6.78 10.19 -1.57
CA ASN A 72 7.38 10.96 -2.67
C ASN A 72 8.73 11.55 -2.29
N ARG A 73 8.91 11.96 -1.02
CA ARG A 73 10.18 12.46 -0.52
C ARG A 73 11.29 11.41 -0.65
N ALA A 74 11.01 10.15 -0.33
CA ALA A 74 11.94 9.05 -0.54
C ALA A 74 12.05 8.68 -2.03
N LEU A 75 10.94 8.53 -2.75
CA LEU A 75 10.92 8.09 -4.14
C LEU A 75 11.74 8.99 -5.07
N ARG A 76 11.79 10.30 -4.80
CA ARG A 76 12.63 11.24 -5.56
C ARG A 76 14.12 10.96 -5.44
N THR A 77 14.56 10.26 -4.39
CA THR A 77 15.97 9.89 -4.14
C THR A 77 16.32 8.46 -4.55
N VAL A 78 15.33 7.66 -4.96
CA VAL A 78 15.55 6.28 -5.38
C VAL A 78 16.18 6.24 -6.76
N GLU A 79 17.35 5.60 -6.87
CA GLU A 79 18.10 5.42 -8.14
C GLU A 79 17.98 3.99 -8.71
N THR A 80 17.51 3.03 -7.91
CA THR A 80 17.33 1.65 -8.33
C THR A 80 16.22 1.50 -9.37
N GLU A 81 16.22 0.36 -10.08
CA GLU A 81 15.21 0.04 -11.11
C GLU A 81 13.79 0.01 -10.52
N PHE A 82 13.68 -0.47 -9.29
CA PHE A 82 12.41 -0.58 -8.57
C PHE A 82 12.48 0.10 -7.20
N ALA A 83 11.33 0.54 -6.73
CA ALA A 83 11.07 0.85 -5.33
C ALA A 83 10.03 -0.12 -4.76
N LEU A 84 10.27 -0.67 -3.58
CA LEU A 84 9.27 -1.41 -2.82
C LEU A 84 8.70 -0.50 -1.74
N ILE A 85 7.48 -0.02 -1.94
CA ILE A 85 6.72 0.63 -0.88
C ILE A 85 6.33 -0.43 0.14
N LEU A 86 6.59 -0.21 1.41
CA LEU A 86 6.31 -1.16 2.47
C LEU A 86 5.81 -0.43 3.72
N ASN A 87 4.70 -0.87 4.28
CA ASN A 87 4.21 -0.33 5.54
C ASN A 87 5.11 -0.74 6.71
N PRO A 88 5.21 0.08 7.78
CA PRO A 88 6.04 -0.22 8.95
C PRO A 88 5.53 -1.43 9.77
N ASP A 89 4.28 -1.87 9.58
CA ASP A 89 3.67 -3.06 10.18
C ASP A 89 3.59 -4.26 9.21
N ALA A 90 4.33 -4.19 8.09
CA ALA A 90 4.46 -5.29 7.14
C ALA A 90 5.83 -5.98 7.28
N ARG A 91 5.84 -7.31 7.12
CA ARG A 91 7.06 -8.13 7.20
C ARG A 91 7.25 -8.92 5.91
N LEU A 92 8.45 -8.83 5.35
CA LEU A 92 8.83 -9.61 4.18
C LEU A 92 8.94 -11.09 4.57
N THR A 93 8.64 -11.97 3.60
CA THR A 93 9.00 -13.39 3.64
C THR A 93 10.12 -13.67 2.64
N LEU A 94 10.67 -14.87 2.67
CA LEU A 94 11.74 -15.31 1.74
C LEU A 94 11.33 -15.09 0.27
N SER A 95 10.05 -15.28 -0.08
CA SER A 95 9.55 -15.18 -1.45
C SER A 95 9.22 -13.76 -1.90
N THR A 96 9.05 -12.80 -0.98
CA THR A 96 8.44 -11.50 -1.32
C THR A 96 9.16 -10.79 -2.48
N ILE A 97 10.42 -10.42 -2.29
CA ILE A 97 11.17 -9.64 -3.30
C ILE A 97 11.53 -10.49 -4.52
N GLN A 98 11.93 -11.74 -4.30
CA GLN A 98 12.35 -12.64 -5.37
C GLN A 98 11.23 -12.87 -6.39
N GLU A 99 10.03 -13.22 -5.93
CA GLU A 99 8.89 -13.49 -6.79
C GLU A 99 8.35 -12.23 -7.47
N LEU A 100 8.35 -11.08 -6.77
CA LEU A 100 7.97 -9.80 -7.39
C LEU A 100 8.94 -9.41 -8.52
N LEU A 101 10.25 -9.57 -8.33
CA LEU A 101 11.24 -9.30 -9.37
C LEU A 101 11.15 -10.30 -10.53
N ALA A 102 10.98 -11.59 -10.24
CA ALA A 102 10.79 -12.61 -11.26
C ALA A 102 9.56 -12.33 -12.15
N ALA A 103 8.46 -11.89 -11.52
CA ALA A 103 7.26 -11.45 -12.24
C ALA A 103 7.53 -10.19 -13.07
N ALA A 104 8.22 -9.19 -12.52
CA ALA A 104 8.56 -7.95 -13.22
C ALA A 104 9.48 -8.17 -14.42
N ASP A 105 10.36 -9.17 -14.35
CA ASP A 105 11.26 -9.56 -15.45
C ASP A 105 10.51 -10.29 -16.58
N ARG A 106 9.54 -11.12 -16.23
CA ARG A 106 8.68 -11.84 -17.18
C ARG A 106 7.65 -10.94 -17.83
N LEU A 107 7.06 -10.02 -17.04
CA LEU A 107 5.99 -9.10 -17.46
C LEU A 107 6.57 -7.69 -17.62
N ARG A 108 7.17 -7.40 -18.77
CA ARG A 108 7.88 -6.13 -19.01
C ARG A 108 6.98 -4.90 -18.95
N ASP A 109 5.70 -5.07 -19.22
CA ASP A 109 4.66 -4.04 -19.14
C ASP A 109 4.04 -3.90 -17.71
N ALA A 110 4.45 -4.76 -16.77
CA ALA A 110 4.07 -4.59 -15.36
C ALA A 110 4.85 -3.44 -14.73
N VAL A 111 4.14 -2.42 -14.29
CA VAL A 111 4.70 -1.18 -13.72
C VAL A 111 4.47 -1.07 -12.21
N ALA A 112 3.48 -1.79 -11.69
CA ALA A 112 3.22 -1.96 -10.26
C ALA A 112 2.84 -3.43 -9.99
N LEU A 113 3.47 -4.06 -8.99
CA LEU A 113 3.24 -5.45 -8.64
C LEU A 113 2.99 -5.55 -7.13
N GLY A 114 1.93 -6.27 -6.75
CA GLY A 114 1.56 -6.49 -5.34
C GLY A 114 1.58 -7.97 -4.97
N PRO A 115 2.08 -8.31 -3.77
CA PRO A 115 2.11 -9.67 -3.26
C PRO A 115 0.76 -10.10 -2.70
N LYS A 116 0.61 -11.39 -2.45
CA LYS A 116 -0.41 -11.91 -1.56
C LYS A 116 -0.12 -11.45 -0.13
N THR A 117 -1.07 -10.72 0.45
CA THR A 117 -0.98 -10.24 1.82
C THR A 117 -1.72 -11.20 2.75
N VAL A 118 -1.10 -11.55 3.87
CA VAL A 118 -1.69 -12.41 4.89
C VAL A 118 -1.57 -11.77 6.27
N TYR A 119 -2.48 -12.12 7.18
CA TYR A 119 -2.33 -11.82 8.60
C TYR A 119 -1.24 -12.70 9.23
N THR A 120 -0.83 -12.40 10.47
CA THR A 120 0.11 -13.21 11.25
C THR A 120 -0.37 -14.65 11.50
N ASP A 121 -1.69 -14.88 11.48
CA ASP A 121 -2.31 -16.20 11.59
C ASP A 121 -2.44 -16.92 10.23
N GLY A 122 -1.90 -16.36 9.15
CA GLY A 122 -1.92 -16.93 7.81
C GLY A 122 -3.21 -16.69 7.02
N ARG A 123 -4.24 -16.10 7.60
CA ARG A 123 -5.47 -15.77 6.87
C ARG A 123 -5.18 -14.71 5.80
N PRO A 124 -5.72 -14.87 4.57
CA PRO A 124 -5.49 -13.91 3.51
C PRO A 124 -6.20 -12.59 3.76
N GLN A 125 -5.58 -11.51 3.28
CA GLN A 125 -6.16 -10.17 3.24
C GLN A 125 -6.54 -9.78 1.82
N VAL A 126 -7.54 -8.92 1.65
CA VAL A 126 -7.86 -8.30 0.38
C VAL A 126 -6.94 -7.09 0.19
N SER A 127 -5.91 -7.22 -0.63
CA SER A 127 -4.89 -6.20 -0.90
C SER A 127 -4.88 -5.69 -2.33
N PHE A 128 -5.91 -6.01 -3.11
CA PHE A 128 -6.10 -5.57 -4.50
C PHE A 128 -7.59 -5.55 -4.84
N GLY A 129 -7.92 -4.93 -5.93
CA GLY A 129 -9.31 -4.91 -6.39
C GLY A 129 -9.52 -4.30 -7.75
N PRO A 130 -10.79 -4.26 -8.19
CA PRO A 130 -11.22 -3.50 -9.35
C PRO A 130 -11.20 -2.00 -9.05
N ASP A 131 -11.25 -1.20 -10.11
CA ASP A 131 -11.32 0.26 -10.04
C ASP A 131 -12.44 0.73 -9.11
N LEU A 132 -12.16 1.75 -8.28
CA LEU A 132 -13.11 2.23 -7.28
C LEU A 132 -14.32 2.87 -7.97
N SER A 133 -15.48 2.31 -7.71
CA SER A 133 -16.80 2.81 -8.12
C SER A 133 -17.82 2.38 -7.08
N LEU A 134 -19.00 3.00 -7.04
CA LEU A 134 -20.06 2.62 -6.09
C LEU A 134 -20.36 1.12 -6.11
N ALA A 135 -20.40 0.51 -7.32
CA ALA A 135 -20.71 -0.91 -7.47
C ALA A 135 -19.56 -1.83 -7.07
N SER A 136 -18.31 -1.50 -7.46
CA SER A 136 -17.13 -2.31 -7.13
C SER A 136 -16.83 -2.27 -5.64
N GLU A 137 -16.94 -1.10 -5.02
CA GLU A 137 -16.74 -0.94 -3.59
C GLU A 137 -17.78 -1.68 -2.75
N TRP A 138 -19.05 -1.64 -3.16
CA TRP A 138 -20.07 -2.41 -2.47
C TRP A 138 -19.77 -3.91 -2.49
N ARG A 139 -19.36 -4.45 -3.64
CA ARG A 139 -18.95 -5.86 -3.77
C ARG A 139 -17.73 -6.16 -2.92
N GLN A 140 -16.71 -5.30 -2.97
CA GLN A 140 -15.48 -5.49 -2.21
C GLN A 140 -15.71 -5.41 -0.70
N ARG A 141 -16.53 -4.46 -0.22
CA ARG A 141 -16.93 -4.37 1.19
C ARG A 141 -17.63 -5.64 1.66
N ARG A 142 -18.52 -6.23 0.84
CA ARG A 142 -19.16 -7.51 1.15
C ARG A 142 -18.13 -8.64 1.28
N LEU A 143 -17.21 -8.74 0.32
CA LEU A 143 -16.14 -9.74 0.36
C LEU A 143 -15.29 -9.57 1.63
N VAL A 144 -14.81 -8.36 1.91
CA VAL A 144 -13.99 -8.06 3.10
C VAL A 144 -14.74 -8.39 4.40
N GLN A 145 -16.02 -8.04 4.49
CA GLN A 145 -16.83 -8.33 5.68
C GLN A 145 -17.05 -9.83 5.84
N GLY A 146 -17.37 -10.55 4.76
CA GLY A 146 -17.55 -11.99 4.79
C GLY A 146 -16.26 -12.73 5.16
N VAL A 147 -15.11 -12.31 4.63
CA VAL A 147 -13.79 -12.86 4.99
C VAL A 147 -13.50 -12.63 6.48
N LYS A 148 -13.75 -11.42 7.00
CA LYS A 148 -13.58 -11.11 8.42
C LYS A 148 -14.51 -11.93 9.33
N ALA A 149 -15.73 -12.19 8.87
CA ALA A 149 -16.72 -13.00 9.58
C ALA A 149 -16.45 -14.52 9.45
N GLY A 150 -15.48 -14.95 8.64
CA GLY A 150 -15.18 -16.37 8.42
C GLY A 150 -16.20 -17.08 7.53
N GLU A 151 -16.99 -16.35 6.73
CA GLU A 151 -17.99 -16.92 5.83
C GLU A 151 -17.33 -17.80 4.77
N ALA A 152 -17.72 -19.08 4.68
CA ALA A 152 -17.13 -20.06 3.78
C ALA A 152 -17.11 -19.60 2.32
N LYS A 153 -18.23 -19.00 1.84
CA LYS A 153 -18.35 -18.49 0.48
C LYS A 153 -17.38 -17.34 0.18
N ALA A 154 -17.23 -16.39 1.11
CA ALA A 154 -16.30 -15.27 0.95
C ALA A 154 -14.84 -15.73 0.99
N LEU A 155 -14.52 -16.70 1.83
CA LEU A 155 -13.19 -17.33 1.89
C LEU A 155 -12.86 -18.09 0.61
N GLU A 156 -13.82 -18.83 0.04
CA GLU A 156 -13.67 -19.53 -1.22
C GLU A 156 -13.48 -18.53 -2.39
N GLU A 157 -14.29 -17.49 -2.45
CA GLU A 157 -14.15 -16.41 -3.44
C GLU A 157 -12.75 -15.76 -3.35
N LEU A 158 -12.28 -15.42 -2.15
CA LEU A 158 -10.95 -14.85 -1.97
C LEU A 158 -9.85 -15.84 -2.37
N ARG A 159 -9.97 -17.13 -2.04
CA ARG A 159 -9.04 -18.17 -2.48
C ARG A 159 -8.97 -18.24 -4.02
N ALA A 160 -10.12 -18.23 -4.70
CA ALA A 160 -10.17 -18.21 -6.16
C ALA A 160 -9.52 -16.96 -6.76
N LEU A 161 -9.77 -15.78 -6.16
CA LEU A 161 -9.17 -14.51 -6.59
C LEU A 161 -7.65 -14.49 -6.39
N THR A 162 -7.13 -15.19 -5.39
CA THR A 162 -5.69 -15.22 -5.02
C THR A 162 -4.96 -16.47 -5.51
N ALA A 163 -5.60 -17.33 -6.32
CA ALA A 163 -5.02 -18.60 -6.78
C ALA A 163 -3.95 -18.42 -7.87
N ALA A 164 -4.07 -17.39 -8.70
CA ALA A 164 -3.22 -17.18 -9.86
C ALA A 164 -2.82 -15.72 -10.02
N GLU A 165 -1.67 -15.51 -10.69
CA GLU A 165 -1.21 -14.20 -11.13
C GLU A 165 -2.25 -13.59 -12.09
N ARG A 166 -2.51 -12.30 -11.91
CA ARG A 166 -3.52 -11.60 -12.71
C ARG A 166 -3.31 -10.09 -12.75
N ALA A 167 -3.79 -9.48 -13.84
CA ALA A 167 -3.94 -8.03 -13.88
C ALA A 167 -5.10 -7.61 -12.97
N VAL A 168 -4.89 -6.51 -12.24
CA VAL A 168 -5.85 -5.91 -11.31
C VAL A 168 -5.88 -4.41 -11.52
N ASP A 169 -6.88 -3.74 -11.00
CA ASP A 169 -6.97 -2.30 -11.22
C ASP A 169 -6.18 -1.50 -10.18
N TRP A 170 -6.06 -1.99 -8.97
CA TRP A 170 -5.20 -1.43 -7.93
C TRP A 170 -4.65 -2.52 -7.01
N ILE A 171 -3.54 -2.22 -6.36
CA ILE A 171 -2.90 -2.98 -5.28
C ILE A 171 -2.61 -2.04 -4.12
N SER A 172 -2.63 -2.59 -2.90
CA SER A 172 -2.43 -1.82 -1.67
C SER A 172 -0.99 -1.30 -1.54
N GLY A 173 -0.87 -0.04 -1.13
CA GLY A 173 0.40 0.57 -0.74
C GLY A 173 1.06 -0.05 0.50
N SER A 174 0.43 -1.03 1.15
CA SER A 174 1.06 -1.77 2.25
C SER A 174 2.28 -2.60 1.83
N CYS A 175 2.28 -3.11 0.58
CA CYS A 175 3.45 -3.69 -0.09
C CYS A 175 3.26 -3.60 -1.60
N MET A 176 3.99 -2.72 -2.28
CA MET A 176 3.87 -2.45 -3.70
C MET A 176 5.25 -2.27 -4.34
N LEU A 177 5.62 -3.15 -5.26
CA LEU A 177 6.81 -2.97 -6.08
C LEU A 177 6.48 -2.06 -7.27
N LEU A 178 7.15 -0.93 -7.35
CA LEU A 178 6.99 0.07 -8.43
C LEU A 178 8.18 0.05 -9.37
N ARG A 179 7.95 0.00 -10.68
CA ARG A 179 8.97 0.28 -11.69
C ARG A 179 9.21 1.78 -11.73
N MET A 180 10.41 2.22 -11.35
CA MET A 180 10.72 3.63 -11.13
C MET A 180 10.62 4.49 -12.38
N SER A 181 10.89 3.95 -13.59
CA SER A 181 10.67 4.68 -14.85
C SER A 181 9.21 5.10 -15.02
N ALA A 182 8.28 4.17 -14.85
CA ALA A 182 6.84 4.44 -14.95
C ALA A 182 6.32 5.34 -13.80
N ALA A 183 6.82 5.12 -12.57
CA ALA A 183 6.43 5.94 -11.44
C ALA A 183 6.86 7.42 -11.62
N ARG A 184 8.05 7.66 -12.18
CA ARG A 184 8.52 9.02 -12.51
C ARG A 184 7.69 9.67 -13.61
N GLU A 185 7.31 8.92 -14.64
CA GLU A 185 6.49 9.41 -15.74
C GLU A 185 5.14 9.95 -15.27
N VAL A 186 4.48 9.27 -14.34
CA VAL A 186 3.19 9.70 -13.79
C VAL A 186 3.31 10.65 -12.60
N GLY A 187 4.53 11.01 -12.16
CA GLY A 187 4.79 11.98 -11.09
C GLY A 187 4.59 11.42 -9.67
N PHE A 188 4.74 10.09 -9.49
CA PHE A 188 4.61 9.40 -8.20
C PHE A 188 3.18 9.47 -7.60
N PHE A 189 3.06 9.46 -6.25
CA PHE A 189 1.77 9.64 -5.59
C PHE A 189 1.25 11.07 -5.76
N ASP A 190 -0.06 11.24 -5.85
CA ASP A 190 -0.67 12.56 -5.82
C ASP A 190 -0.70 13.09 -4.38
N GLU A 191 0.04 14.17 -4.13
CA GLU A 191 0.24 14.72 -2.79
C GLU A 191 -1.00 15.38 -2.17
N ARG A 192 -2.11 15.47 -2.93
CA ARG A 192 -3.41 15.91 -2.40
C ARG A 192 -4.05 14.86 -1.50
N TYR A 193 -3.67 13.57 -1.65
CA TYR A 193 -4.09 12.51 -0.73
C TYR A 193 -3.20 12.54 0.51
N PHE A 194 -3.81 12.76 1.67
CA PHE A 194 -3.08 12.67 2.93
C PHE A 194 -2.86 11.21 3.34
N LEU A 195 -3.91 10.40 3.25
CA LEU A 195 -3.90 8.97 3.59
C LEU A 195 -5.12 8.31 2.96
N TYR A 196 -4.95 7.07 2.44
CA TYR A 196 -5.92 6.26 1.71
C TYR A 196 -6.23 6.76 0.29
N GLU A 197 -6.57 5.85 -0.59
CA GLU A 197 -6.91 6.02 -2.01
C GLU A 197 -5.75 6.53 -2.90
N GLU A 198 -4.61 6.92 -2.33
CA GLU A 198 -3.42 7.32 -3.09
C GLU A 198 -2.82 6.18 -3.90
N ASP A 199 -2.92 4.94 -3.40
CA ASP A 199 -2.47 3.72 -4.09
C ASP A 199 -3.39 3.39 -5.27
N ALA A 200 -4.69 3.49 -5.09
CA ALA A 200 -5.67 3.31 -6.17
C ALA A 200 -5.52 4.40 -7.25
N ASP A 201 -5.31 5.66 -6.87
CA ASP A 201 -5.04 6.76 -7.78
C ASP A 201 -3.74 6.53 -8.58
N LEU A 202 -2.65 6.17 -7.91
CA LEU A 202 -1.39 5.87 -8.57
C LEU A 202 -1.54 4.73 -9.57
N CYS A 203 -2.16 3.62 -9.16
CA CYS A 203 -2.42 2.48 -10.04
C CYS A 203 -3.27 2.86 -11.27
N LEU A 204 -4.29 3.69 -11.09
CA LEU A 204 -5.12 4.19 -12.20
C LEU A 204 -4.29 5.05 -13.18
N ARG A 205 -3.44 5.96 -12.68
CA ARG A 205 -2.57 6.80 -13.53
C ARG A 205 -1.53 5.97 -14.28
N LEU A 206 -0.92 4.98 -13.62
CA LEU A 206 0.01 4.04 -14.25
C LEU A 206 -0.67 3.22 -15.37
N ARG A 207 -1.90 2.74 -15.15
CA ARG A 207 -2.68 2.03 -16.19
C ARG A 207 -3.05 2.95 -17.36
N ARG A 208 -3.43 4.20 -17.08
CA ARG A 208 -3.73 5.19 -18.14
C ARG A 208 -2.50 5.55 -18.97
N ALA A 209 -1.30 5.44 -18.40
CA ALA A 209 -0.04 5.57 -19.13
C ALA A 209 0.37 4.31 -19.91
N GLY A 210 -0.48 3.27 -19.93
CA GLY A 210 -0.27 2.04 -20.72
C GLY A 210 0.40 0.90 -19.96
N GLY A 211 0.74 1.07 -18.67
CA GLY A 211 1.30 0.02 -17.84
C GLY A 211 0.25 -0.95 -17.30
N LYS A 212 0.71 -2.10 -16.79
CA LYS A 212 -0.14 -3.07 -16.08
C LYS A 212 0.14 -3.07 -14.59
N VAL A 213 -0.92 -3.22 -13.80
CA VAL A 213 -0.86 -3.48 -12.36
C VAL A 213 -1.12 -4.96 -12.14
N MET A 214 -0.20 -5.65 -11.47
CA MET A 214 -0.22 -7.12 -11.37
C MET A 214 -0.30 -7.57 -9.92
N PHE A 215 -1.17 -8.54 -9.65
CA PHE A 215 -1.17 -9.31 -8.42
C PHE A 215 -0.33 -10.57 -8.61
N VAL A 216 0.63 -10.82 -7.70
CA VAL A 216 1.62 -11.92 -7.76
C VAL A 216 1.46 -12.79 -6.51
N PRO A 217 0.66 -13.86 -6.55
CA PRO A 217 0.34 -14.67 -5.38
C PRO A 217 1.52 -15.50 -4.83
N GLN A 218 2.58 -15.72 -5.61
CA GLN A 218 3.80 -16.41 -5.20
C GLN A 218 4.63 -15.55 -4.23
N ALA A 219 4.61 -14.24 -4.42
CA ALA A 219 5.14 -13.29 -3.46
C ALA A 219 4.17 -13.20 -2.27
N VAL A 220 4.69 -13.36 -1.06
CA VAL A 220 3.88 -13.29 0.16
C VAL A 220 4.45 -12.24 1.10
N VAL A 221 3.59 -11.41 1.69
CA VAL A 221 3.92 -10.47 2.74
C VAL A 221 2.99 -10.67 3.93
N ILE A 222 3.52 -10.59 5.14
CA ILE A 222 2.73 -10.62 6.37
C ILE A 222 2.43 -9.17 6.75
N HIS A 223 1.17 -8.82 7.00
CA HIS A 223 0.77 -7.47 7.36
C HIS A 223 -0.16 -7.48 8.57
N GLU A 224 0.28 -6.89 9.65
CA GLU A 224 -0.50 -6.77 10.88
C GLU A 224 -1.48 -5.60 10.76
N LEU A 225 -2.66 -5.86 10.18
CA LEU A 225 -3.73 -4.87 10.24
C LEU A 225 -4.19 -4.69 11.69
N GLY A 226 -3.92 -3.56 12.27
CA GLY A 226 -4.54 -3.32 13.55
C GLY A 226 -3.96 -2.19 14.38
N THR A 227 -2.70 -1.90 14.29
CA THR A 227 -2.12 -0.83 15.09
C THR A 227 -2.55 0.55 14.55
N SER A 228 -2.54 0.75 13.24
CA SER A 228 -2.98 2.02 12.63
C SER A 228 -4.51 2.16 12.54
N MET A 229 -5.25 1.09 12.23
CA MET A 229 -6.72 1.16 12.09
C MET A 229 -7.47 0.99 13.43
N ALA A 230 -7.00 0.16 14.37
CA ALA A 230 -7.63 0.04 15.68
C ALA A 230 -7.45 1.31 16.53
N LYS A 231 -6.36 2.04 16.30
CA LYS A 231 -6.14 3.39 16.82
C LYS A 231 -6.71 4.47 15.87
N ALA A 232 -7.59 4.10 14.90
CA ALA A 232 -8.12 5.05 13.92
C ALA A 232 -8.76 6.23 14.60
N SER A 233 -7.96 7.25 14.82
CA SER A 233 -8.36 8.52 15.39
C SER A 233 -9.44 9.12 14.49
N LYS A 234 -10.24 10.03 15.04
CA LYS A 234 -11.16 10.85 14.24
C LYS A 234 -10.46 11.40 12.98
N ARG A 235 -9.18 11.80 13.11
CA ARG A 235 -8.36 12.31 12.02
C ARG A 235 -8.18 11.29 10.88
N ALA A 236 -7.97 9.99 11.17
CA ALA A 236 -7.83 8.97 10.14
C ALA A 236 -9.15 8.71 9.39
N ARG A 237 -10.31 8.76 10.10
CA ARG A 237 -11.62 8.66 9.46
C ARG A 237 -11.94 9.86 8.58
N ASP A 238 -11.61 11.06 9.05
CA ASP A 238 -11.80 12.30 8.28
C ASP A 238 -10.91 12.28 7.03
N ALA A 239 -9.64 11.86 7.16
CA ALA A 239 -8.72 11.69 6.04
C ALA A 239 -9.23 10.67 5.00
N TYR A 240 -9.81 9.54 5.44
CA TYR A 240 -10.43 8.58 4.52
C TYR A 240 -11.58 9.21 3.75
N ASP A 241 -12.52 9.88 4.43
CA ASP A 241 -13.66 10.53 3.78
C ASP A 241 -13.22 11.62 2.80
N GLU A 242 -12.15 12.38 3.12
CA GLU A 242 -11.59 13.43 2.25
C GLU A 242 -10.92 12.82 1.01
N SER A 243 -10.07 11.82 1.18
CA SER A 243 -9.39 11.12 0.10
C SER A 243 -10.39 10.42 -0.82
N HIS A 244 -11.40 9.78 -0.26
CA HIS A 244 -12.45 9.11 -1.02
C HIS A 244 -13.24 10.11 -1.88
N ARG A 245 -13.63 11.27 -1.32
CA ARG A 245 -14.26 12.36 -2.09
C ARG A 245 -13.34 12.90 -3.16
N LEU A 246 -12.03 13.02 -2.88
CA LEU A 246 -11.03 13.48 -3.84
C LEU A 246 -10.93 12.52 -5.02
N TYR A 247 -10.82 11.19 -4.76
CA TYR A 247 -10.76 10.19 -5.81
C TYR A 247 -11.97 10.27 -6.74
N TYR A 248 -13.18 10.34 -6.17
CA TYR A 248 -14.40 10.46 -6.98
C TYR A 248 -14.44 11.76 -7.77
N ARG A 249 -13.99 12.87 -7.19
CA ARG A 249 -13.93 14.16 -7.89
C ARG A 249 -13.00 14.13 -9.11
N LEU A 250 -11.90 13.40 -9.01
CA LEU A 250 -10.91 13.31 -10.07
C LEU A 250 -11.25 12.28 -11.14
N HIS A 251 -11.94 11.21 -10.77
CA HIS A 251 -12.01 10.02 -11.62
C HIS A 251 -13.42 9.50 -11.90
N ARG A 252 -14.45 10.05 -11.26
CA ARG A 252 -15.82 9.54 -11.36
C ARG A 252 -16.81 10.59 -11.86
N SER A 253 -17.95 10.12 -12.37
CA SER A 253 -19.01 10.98 -12.87
C SER A 253 -19.65 11.84 -11.78
N ALA A 254 -20.23 12.97 -12.16
CA ALA A 254 -20.86 13.90 -11.21
C ALA A 254 -21.99 13.23 -10.39
N TRP A 255 -22.75 12.30 -10.98
CA TRP A 255 -23.78 11.59 -10.25
C TRP A 255 -23.21 10.65 -9.17
N GLU A 256 -22.11 9.92 -9.45
CA GLU A 256 -21.42 9.09 -8.44
C GLU A 256 -20.87 9.93 -7.31
N GLN A 257 -20.33 11.12 -7.61
CA GLN A 257 -19.87 12.08 -6.62
C GLN A 257 -21.00 12.55 -5.70
N MET A 258 -22.18 12.84 -6.25
CA MET A 258 -23.37 13.22 -5.46
C MET A 258 -23.83 12.07 -4.55
N VAL A 259 -23.91 10.85 -5.07
CA VAL A 259 -24.34 9.67 -4.30
C VAL A 259 -23.35 9.40 -3.15
N LEU A 260 -22.04 9.42 -3.44
CA LEU A 260 -21.01 9.27 -2.40
C LEU A 260 -21.14 10.38 -1.35
N GLY A 261 -21.29 11.63 -1.79
CA GLY A 261 -21.44 12.78 -0.89
C GLY A 261 -22.62 12.65 0.07
N ALA A 262 -23.78 12.21 -0.46
CA ALA A 262 -24.96 11.94 0.33
C ALA A 262 -24.74 10.79 1.34
N ALA A 263 -24.11 9.69 0.89
CA ALA A 263 -23.82 8.54 1.75
C ALA A 263 -22.88 8.89 2.93
N ILE A 264 -21.80 9.65 2.66
CA ILE A 264 -20.88 10.11 3.72
C ILE A 264 -21.59 11.05 4.69
N THR A 265 -22.43 11.97 4.19
CA THR A 265 -23.17 12.89 5.04
C THR A 265 -24.16 12.15 5.94
N LEU A 266 -24.90 11.20 5.39
CA LEU A 266 -25.86 10.37 6.13
C LEU A 266 -25.15 9.54 7.22
N LYS A 267 -23.99 8.93 6.88
CA LYS A 267 -23.17 8.20 7.84
C LYS A 267 -22.73 9.08 9.02
N ARG A 268 -22.32 10.33 8.76
CA ARG A 268 -21.92 11.29 9.80
C ARG A 268 -23.09 11.69 10.70
N ILE A 269 -24.29 11.90 10.13
CA ILE A 269 -25.52 12.24 10.89
C ILE A 269 -25.93 11.07 11.79
N LEU A 270 -25.82 9.83 11.30
CA LEU A 270 -26.18 8.63 12.06
C LEU A 270 -25.09 8.17 13.06
N GLY A 271 -23.98 8.89 13.19
CA GLY A 271 -22.89 8.58 14.13
C GLY A 271 -22.17 7.26 13.83
N ARG A 272 -22.20 6.79 12.60
CA ARG A 272 -21.60 5.51 12.16
C ARG A 272 -20.27 5.70 11.41
#